data_fa946b1b0d4ccbb41e5c383a49c6803e
#
_entry.id   fa946b1b0d4ccbb41e5c383a49c6803e
#
_cell.length_a   1.000
_cell.length_b   1.000
_cell.length_c   1.000
_cell.angle_alpha   90.00
_cell.angle_beta   90.00
_cell.angle_gamma   90.00
#
_symmetry.space_group_name_H-M   'P 1'
#
loop_
_entity.id
_entity.type
_entity.pdbx_description
1 polymer ?
#
loop_
_entity_poly.entity_id
_entity_poly.type
_entity_poly.pdbx_seq_one_letter_code
_entity_poly.pdbx_strand_id
1 'polypeptide(L)'
;MEKEPFISLVLPESVLGDNRLTYFERILLIDIVSLCKKNGYCWPTNRYFMKKFDCTKPTVSKSISSLSKNGYIDIEINNSETNNSKRIIKLSEVLKKRITSIERNANTSIQNNFNHYNKYNRNKKNILDKIYYVDEFGIEYWHGEPIELKEATKEEQEEMEKMLESFKEMEEDINW
;
A
#
# COMPACT_ATOMS: atom_id res chain seq x y z
N MET A 1 20.54 2.96 -3.82
CA MET A 1 19.33 3.62 -3.29
C MET A 1 18.71 2.67 -2.29
N GLU A 2 18.82 2.96 -0.99
CA GLU A 2 18.07 2.22 0.04
C GLU A 2 16.58 2.47 -0.20
N LYS A 3 15.83 1.38 -0.37
CA LYS A 3 14.36 1.49 -0.45
C LYS A 3 13.86 1.89 0.92
N GLU A 4 13.32 3.10 1.04
CA GLU A 4 12.58 3.47 2.24
C GLU A 4 11.43 2.48 2.47
N PRO A 5 11.30 1.95 3.70
CA PRO A 5 10.24 0.99 3.97
C PRO A 5 8.88 1.67 3.84
N PHE A 6 8.04 1.13 2.97
CA PHE A 6 6.65 1.58 2.82
C PHE A 6 5.88 1.16 4.08
N ILE A 7 5.57 2.10 4.97
CA ILE A 7 4.77 1.84 6.16
C ILE A 7 3.30 2.05 5.78
N SER A 8 2.60 0.96 5.48
CA SER A 8 1.14 0.99 5.36
C SER A 8 0.54 1.11 6.77
N LEU A 9 0.00 2.27 7.08
CA LEU A 9 -0.61 2.57 8.36
C LEU A 9 -2.10 2.80 8.18
N VAL A 10 -2.90 1.93 8.81
CA VAL A 10 -4.35 2.05 8.83
C VAL A 10 -4.78 2.44 10.25
N LEU A 11 -5.28 3.67 10.41
CA LEU A 11 -6.02 4.04 11.60
C LEU A 11 -7.52 3.86 11.36
N PRO A 12 -8.28 3.43 12.38
CA PRO A 12 -9.72 3.43 12.32
C PRO A 12 -10.27 4.83 12.01
N GLU A 13 -11.27 4.92 11.13
CA GLU A 13 -11.97 6.18 10.83
C GLU A 13 -12.50 6.85 12.10
N SER A 14 -12.96 6.07 13.06
CA SER A 14 -13.39 6.55 14.37
C SER A 14 -12.30 7.26 15.19
N VAL A 15 -11.02 7.01 14.88
CA VAL A 15 -9.88 7.73 15.48
C VAL A 15 -9.57 9.00 14.70
N LEU A 16 -9.64 8.92 13.37
CA LEU A 16 -9.41 10.07 12.50
C LEU A 16 -10.50 11.15 12.69
N GLY A 17 -11.75 10.74 12.91
CA GLY A 17 -12.89 11.63 13.14
C GLY A 17 -13.07 12.07 14.60
N ASP A 18 -12.24 11.61 15.54
CA ASP A 18 -12.38 11.99 16.94
C ASP A 18 -11.97 13.45 17.20
N ASN A 19 -12.95 14.31 17.46
CA ASN A 19 -12.73 15.74 17.71
C ASN A 19 -11.97 16.03 19.01
N ARG A 20 -11.79 15.06 19.90
CA ARG A 20 -10.98 15.19 21.12
C ARG A 20 -9.48 15.18 20.82
N LEU A 21 -9.10 14.73 19.63
CA LEU A 21 -7.71 14.65 19.19
C LEU A 21 -7.34 15.79 18.25
N THR A 22 -6.23 16.44 18.54
CA THR A 22 -5.60 17.38 17.60
C THR A 22 -4.98 16.62 16.42
N TYR A 23 -4.68 17.32 15.33
CA TYR A 23 -3.97 16.74 14.18
C TYR A 23 -2.64 16.11 14.58
N PHE A 24 -1.88 16.81 15.43
CA PHE A 24 -0.59 16.29 15.90
C PHE A 24 -0.74 15.01 16.72
N GLU A 25 -1.74 14.92 17.59
CA GLU A 25 -2.03 13.71 18.37
C GLU A 25 -2.39 12.53 17.48
N ARG A 26 -3.13 12.75 16.38
CA ARG A 26 -3.43 11.70 15.40
C ARG A 26 -2.18 11.19 14.71
N ILE A 27 -1.31 12.10 14.24
CA ILE A 27 -0.03 11.73 13.60
C ILE A 27 0.89 11.01 14.60
N LEU A 28 0.97 11.50 15.84
CA LEU A 28 1.75 10.88 16.90
C LEU A 28 1.23 9.47 17.24
N LEU A 29 -0.09 9.29 17.29
CA LEU A 29 -0.70 7.98 17.50
C LEU A 29 -0.38 7.00 16.36
N ILE A 30 -0.40 7.47 15.12
CA ILE A 30 0.03 6.70 13.95
C ILE A 30 1.44 6.16 14.15
N ASP A 31 2.37 7.00 14.55
CA ASP A 31 3.76 6.58 14.77
C ASP A 31 3.89 5.58 15.93
N ILE A 32 3.17 5.81 17.02
CA ILE A 32 3.11 4.89 18.16
C ILE A 32 2.55 3.52 17.74
N VAL A 33 1.48 3.48 16.94
CA VAL A 33 0.92 2.24 16.40
C VAL A 33 1.97 1.49 15.58
N SER A 34 2.69 2.20 14.71
CA SER A 34 3.78 1.63 13.92
C SER A 34 4.89 1.02 14.77
N LEU A 35 5.34 1.76 15.79
CA LEU A 35 6.38 1.30 16.70
C LEU A 35 5.94 0.09 17.53
N CYS A 36 4.67 0.02 17.91
CA CYS A 36 4.10 -1.09 18.68
C CYS A 36 3.81 -2.34 17.82
N LYS A 37 3.81 -2.25 16.50
CA LYS A 37 3.36 -3.32 15.59
C LYS A 37 4.14 -4.63 15.78
N LYS A 38 5.43 -4.55 16.03
CA LYS A 38 6.30 -5.73 16.16
C LYS A 38 6.14 -6.48 17.48
N ASN A 39 6.09 -5.74 18.59
CA ASN A 39 6.20 -6.30 19.94
C ASN A 39 4.93 -6.07 20.81
N GLY A 40 3.91 -5.38 20.27
CA GLY A 40 2.72 -4.98 21.02
C GLY A 40 2.94 -3.77 21.95
N TYR A 41 4.18 -3.31 22.11
CA TYR A 41 4.56 -2.15 22.91
C TYR A 41 5.79 -1.45 22.33
N CYS A 42 6.03 -0.21 22.75
CA CYS A 42 7.19 0.58 22.35
C CYS A 42 7.71 1.43 23.51
N TRP A 43 8.95 1.93 23.38
CA TRP A 43 9.60 2.77 24.41
C TRP A 43 10.28 4.02 23.82
N PRO A 44 9.66 4.76 22.93
CA PRO A 44 10.27 5.96 22.37
C PRO A 44 10.45 7.04 23.44
N THR A 45 11.57 7.74 23.35
CA THR A 45 11.82 8.91 24.19
C THR A 45 11.11 10.14 23.62
N ASN A 46 10.86 11.17 24.46
CA ASN A 46 10.35 12.44 23.93
C ASN A 46 11.31 13.03 22.88
N ARG A 47 12.63 12.84 23.05
CA ARG A 47 13.66 13.31 22.11
C ARG A 47 13.48 12.68 20.71
N TYR A 48 13.09 11.41 20.64
CA TYR A 48 12.77 10.74 19.37
C TYR A 48 11.64 11.47 18.62
N PHE A 49 10.52 11.72 19.29
CA PHE A 49 9.38 12.42 18.68
C PHE A 49 9.70 13.89 18.36
N MET A 50 10.41 14.58 19.24
CA MET A 50 10.86 15.96 18.99
C MET A 50 11.68 16.05 17.70
N LYS A 51 12.63 15.13 17.52
CA LYS A 51 13.48 15.11 16.32
C LYS A 51 12.67 14.72 15.07
N LYS A 52 11.75 13.78 15.19
CA LYS A 52 10.99 13.26 14.06
C LYS A 52 9.95 14.26 13.54
N PHE A 53 9.30 14.99 14.45
CA PHE A 53 8.19 15.89 14.12
C PHE A 53 8.53 17.39 14.24
N ASP A 54 9.78 17.70 14.47
CA ASP A 54 10.26 19.07 14.67
C ASP A 54 9.40 19.87 15.66
N CYS A 55 9.22 19.31 16.85
CA CYS A 55 8.36 19.88 17.87
C CYS A 55 9.02 19.93 19.25
N THR A 56 8.43 20.69 20.18
CA THR A 56 8.99 20.89 21.51
C THR A 56 8.67 19.75 22.48
N LYS A 57 9.48 19.57 23.53
CA LYS A 57 9.25 18.58 24.59
C LYS A 57 7.89 18.73 25.27
N PRO A 58 7.41 19.93 25.65
CA PRO A 58 6.07 20.11 26.19
C PRO A 58 4.96 19.65 25.25
N THR A 59 5.08 19.89 23.94
CA THR A 59 4.11 19.45 22.93
C THR A 59 3.99 17.95 22.94
N VAL A 60 5.12 17.22 22.85
CA VAL A 60 5.16 15.76 22.89
C VAL A 60 4.55 15.22 24.18
N SER A 61 4.99 15.74 25.34
CA SER A 61 4.51 15.28 26.64
C SER A 61 3.01 15.47 26.81
N LYS A 62 2.49 16.64 26.43
CA LYS A 62 1.05 16.95 26.48
C LYS A 62 0.25 16.01 25.57
N SER A 63 0.70 15.79 24.36
CA SER A 63 0.02 14.92 23.40
C SER A 63 0.01 13.46 23.84
N ILE A 64 1.11 12.94 24.37
CA ILE A 64 1.15 11.57 24.93
C ILE A 64 0.19 11.44 26.14
N SER A 65 0.16 12.42 27.02
CA SER A 65 -0.77 12.43 28.15
C SER A 65 -2.23 12.52 27.69
N SER A 66 -2.51 13.30 26.66
CA SER A 66 -3.85 13.42 26.05
C SER A 66 -4.29 12.08 25.42
N LEU A 67 -3.42 11.42 24.66
CA LEU A 67 -3.70 10.12 24.07
C LEU A 67 -3.99 9.04 25.13
N SER A 68 -3.25 9.06 26.24
CA SER A 68 -3.49 8.14 27.37
C SER A 68 -4.81 8.47 28.06
N LYS A 69 -5.09 9.74 28.35
CA LYS A 69 -6.35 10.19 28.96
C LYS A 69 -7.58 9.85 28.12
N ASN A 70 -7.45 9.91 26.80
CA ASN A 70 -8.50 9.55 25.86
C ASN A 70 -8.62 8.03 25.60
N GLY A 71 -7.79 7.20 26.27
CA GLY A 71 -7.87 5.74 26.21
C GLY A 71 -7.35 5.12 24.92
N TYR A 72 -6.46 5.79 24.21
CA TYR A 72 -5.81 5.23 23.01
C TYR A 72 -4.56 4.45 23.34
N ILE A 73 -3.82 4.87 24.35
CA ILE A 73 -2.58 4.25 24.80
C ILE A 73 -2.55 4.10 26.32
N ASP A 74 -1.85 3.07 26.78
CA ASP A 74 -1.50 2.85 28.17
C ASP A 74 -0.03 3.14 28.38
N ILE A 75 0.32 3.83 29.48
CA ILE A 75 1.69 4.21 29.81
C ILE A 75 2.09 3.50 31.09
N GLU A 76 3.17 2.73 31.01
CA GLU A 76 3.81 2.12 32.16
C GLU A 76 5.19 2.72 32.36
N ILE A 77 5.57 2.97 33.60
CA ILE A 77 6.91 3.44 33.96
C ILE A 77 7.61 2.30 34.70
N ASN A 78 8.58 1.69 34.02
CA ASN A 78 9.47 0.73 34.68
C ASN A 78 10.56 1.48 35.43
N ASN A 79 10.43 1.52 36.72
CA ASN A 79 11.49 1.99 37.62
C ASN A 79 12.51 0.84 37.81
N SER A 80 13.60 0.85 37.05
CA SER A 80 14.74 -0.01 37.35
C SER A 80 15.51 0.58 38.54
N GLU A 81 16.07 -0.26 39.41
CA GLU A 81 16.87 0.13 40.57
C GLU A 81 18.08 1.03 40.24
N THR A 82 18.39 1.18 38.96
CA THR A 82 19.54 1.95 38.42
C THR A 82 19.16 3.34 37.92
N ASN A 83 18.18 4.05 38.50
CA ASN A 83 17.77 5.43 38.10
C ASN A 83 17.42 5.65 36.63
N ASN A 84 17.28 4.60 35.83
CA ASN A 84 16.89 4.67 34.42
C ASN A 84 15.41 4.26 34.25
N SER A 85 14.49 5.10 34.70
CA SER A 85 13.06 4.88 34.46
C SER A 85 12.74 4.91 32.95
N LYS A 86 12.32 3.78 32.40
CA LYS A 86 11.91 3.66 31.01
C LYS A 86 10.39 3.73 30.91
N ARG A 87 9.89 4.66 30.12
CA ARG A 87 8.47 4.70 29.77
C ARG A 87 8.19 3.65 28.71
N ILE A 88 7.24 2.77 28.96
CA ILE A 88 6.69 1.81 28.01
C ILE A 88 5.30 2.32 27.61
N ILE A 89 5.04 2.34 26.30
CA ILE A 89 3.75 2.70 25.72
C ILE A 89 3.16 1.45 25.08
N LYS A 90 1.92 1.14 25.43
CA LYS A 90 1.11 0.07 24.86
C LYS A 90 -0.12 0.66 24.19
N LEU A 91 -0.61 0.02 23.15
CA LEU A 91 -1.93 0.38 22.59
C LEU A 91 -3.01 -0.15 23.54
N SER A 92 -4.08 0.62 23.74
CA SER A 92 -5.23 0.14 24.50
C SER A 92 -5.85 -1.08 23.80
N GLU A 93 -6.48 -1.96 24.59
CA GLU A 93 -7.10 -3.18 24.05
C GLU A 93 -8.22 -2.86 23.05
N VAL A 94 -8.95 -1.75 23.27
CA VAL A 94 -10.00 -1.29 22.36
C VAL A 94 -9.40 -0.90 20.99
N LEU A 95 -8.31 -0.14 21.00
CA LEU A 95 -7.63 0.28 19.76
C LEU A 95 -7.01 -0.92 19.03
N LYS A 96 -6.37 -1.83 19.74
CA LYS A 96 -5.83 -3.06 19.16
C LYS A 96 -6.89 -3.87 18.42
N LYS A 97 -8.04 -4.12 19.06
CA LYS A 97 -9.15 -4.87 18.45
C LYS A 97 -9.66 -4.18 17.18
N ARG A 98 -9.79 -2.85 17.18
CA ARG A 98 -10.23 -2.09 16.00
C ARG A 98 -9.23 -2.19 14.86
N ILE A 99 -7.94 -2.01 15.12
CA ILE A 99 -6.89 -2.13 14.10
C ILE A 99 -6.88 -3.54 13.50
N THR A 100 -6.90 -4.58 14.33
CA THR A 100 -6.90 -5.98 13.88
C THR A 100 -8.13 -6.31 13.03
N SER A 101 -9.31 -5.77 13.37
CA SER A 101 -10.52 -5.99 12.56
C SER A 101 -10.43 -5.35 11.18
N ILE A 102 -9.84 -4.16 11.09
CA ILE A 102 -9.62 -3.47 9.80
C ILE A 102 -8.61 -4.23 8.94
N GLU A 103 -7.49 -4.66 9.53
CA GLU A 103 -6.47 -5.44 8.82
C GLU A 103 -7.04 -6.77 8.28
N ARG A 104 -7.89 -7.46 9.03
CA ARG A 104 -8.59 -8.67 8.56
C ARG A 104 -9.51 -8.37 7.39
N ASN A 105 -10.34 -7.33 7.50
CA ASN A 105 -11.30 -6.96 6.46
C ASN A 105 -10.57 -6.51 5.18
N ALA A 106 -9.50 -5.73 5.30
CA ALA A 106 -8.68 -5.31 4.17
C ALA A 106 -8.03 -6.50 3.46
N ASN A 107 -7.45 -7.45 4.21
CA ASN A 107 -6.86 -8.65 3.64
C ASN A 107 -7.92 -9.53 2.94
N THR A 108 -9.10 -9.68 3.51
CA THR A 108 -10.21 -10.42 2.89
C THR A 108 -10.66 -9.76 1.59
N SER A 109 -10.78 -8.44 1.56
CA SER A 109 -11.17 -7.69 0.35
C SER A 109 -10.12 -7.81 -0.75
N ILE A 110 -8.84 -7.71 -0.41
CA ILE A 110 -7.72 -7.89 -1.36
C ILE A 110 -7.74 -9.31 -1.93
N GLN A 111 -7.90 -10.32 -1.08
CA GLN A 111 -7.97 -11.73 -1.49
C GLN A 111 -9.16 -11.98 -2.43
N ASN A 112 -10.33 -11.43 -2.11
CA ASN A 112 -11.53 -11.56 -2.94
C ASN A 112 -11.34 -10.87 -4.30
N ASN A 113 -10.78 -9.69 -4.35
CA ASN A 113 -10.48 -8.97 -5.58
C ASN A 113 -9.45 -9.73 -6.43
N PHE A 114 -8.40 -10.27 -5.80
CA PHE A 114 -7.40 -11.08 -6.48
C PHE A 114 -7.97 -12.38 -7.06
N ASN A 115 -8.83 -13.06 -6.30
CA ASN A 115 -9.53 -14.25 -6.76
C ASN A 115 -10.50 -13.94 -7.92
N HIS A 116 -11.22 -12.82 -7.86
CA HIS A 116 -12.09 -12.37 -8.94
C HIS A 116 -11.28 -12.04 -10.20
N TYR A 117 -10.18 -11.33 -10.08
CA TYR A 117 -9.28 -11.01 -11.19
C TYR A 117 -8.70 -12.27 -11.84
N ASN A 118 -8.24 -13.22 -11.05
CA ASN A 118 -7.72 -14.49 -11.55
C ASN A 118 -8.79 -15.34 -12.25
N LYS A 119 -10.02 -15.35 -11.72
CA LYS A 119 -11.16 -16.02 -12.36
C LYS A 119 -11.51 -15.36 -13.69
N TYR A 120 -11.52 -14.02 -13.74
CA TYR A 120 -11.75 -13.26 -14.97
C TYR A 120 -10.70 -13.56 -16.02
N ASN A 121 -9.42 -13.50 -15.67
CA ASN A 121 -8.32 -13.78 -16.60
C ASN A 121 -8.31 -15.22 -17.09
N ARG A 122 -8.64 -16.19 -16.23
CA ARG A 122 -8.77 -17.60 -16.64
C ARG A 122 -9.89 -17.77 -17.65
N ASN A 123 -11.04 -17.13 -17.41
CA ASN A 123 -12.16 -17.16 -18.34
C ASN A 123 -11.80 -16.46 -19.66
N LYS A 124 -11.13 -15.31 -19.61
CA LYS A 124 -10.65 -14.58 -20.80
C LYS A 124 -9.67 -15.44 -21.62
N LYS A 125 -8.72 -16.11 -20.97
CA LYS A 125 -7.80 -17.02 -21.65
C LYS A 125 -8.55 -18.16 -22.33
N ASN A 126 -9.48 -18.83 -21.61
CA ASN A 126 -10.28 -19.91 -22.18
C ASN A 126 -11.15 -19.49 -23.38
N ILE A 127 -11.60 -18.21 -23.39
CA ILE A 127 -12.35 -17.65 -24.52
C ILE A 127 -11.39 -17.37 -25.69
N LEU A 128 -10.22 -16.78 -25.43
CA LEU A 128 -9.21 -16.50 -26.45
C LEU A 128 -8.69 -17.80 -27.07
N ASP A 129 -8.41 -18.82 -26.28
CA ASP A 129 -7.97 -20.15 -26.76
C ASP A 129 -9.02 -20.84 -27.65
N LYS A 130 -10.32 -20.47 -27.52
CA LYS A 130 -11.40 -20.94 -28.39
C LYS A 130 -11.59 -20.10 -29.64
N ILE A 131 -11.21 -18.85 -29.58
CA ILE A 131 -11.37 -17.89 -30.70
C ILE A 131 -10.15 -17.92 -31.61
N TYR A 132 -8.95 -18.01 -31.00
CA TYR A 132 -7.69 -18.05 -31.70
C TYR A 132 -6.90 -19.27 -31.24
N TYR A 133 -6.44 -20.11 -32.16
CA TYR A 133 -5.54 -21.23 -31.89
C TYR A 133 -4.66 -21.50 -33.12
N VAL A 134 -3.56 -22.18 -32.84
CA VAL A 134 -2.61 -22.65 -33.87
C VAL A 134 -2.67 -24.17 -33.84
N ASP A 135 -2.78 -24.81 -34.99
CA ASP A 135 -2.82 -26.26 -35.09
C ASP A 135 -1.40 -26.87 -35.07
N GLU A 136 -1.33 -28.20 -35.13
CA GLU A 136 -0.05 -28.95 -35.13
C GLU A 136 0.81 -28.70 -36.36
N PHE A 137 0.26 -28.10 -37.40
CA PHE A 137 0.95 -27.73 -38.65
C PHE A 137 1.37 -26.27 -38.66
N GLY A 138 1.08 -25.50 -37.59
CA GLY A 138 1.40 -24.10 -37.46
C GLY A 138 0.43 -23.16 -38.17
N ILE A 139 -0.75 -23.66 -38.58
CA ILE A 139 -1.80 -22.84 -39.20
C ILE A 139 -2.56 -22.12 -38.07
N GLU A 140 -2.68 -20.80 -38.18
CA GLU A 140 -3.44 -19.96 -37.27
C GLU A 140 -4.91 -19.91 -37.65
N TYR A 141 -5.79 -20.03 -36.64
CA TYR A 141 -7.23 -19.99 -36.84
C TYR A 141 -7.85 -18.88 -36.00
N TRP A 142 -8.83 -18.20 -36.59
CA TRP A 142 -9.69 -17.22 -35.90
C TRP A 142 -11.15 -17.63 -36.07
N HIS A 143 -11.83 -17.85 -34.94
CA HIS A 143 -13.21 -18.36 -34.93
C HIS A 143 -13.42 -19.68 -35.73
N GLY A 144 -12.38 -20.50 -35.82
CA GLY A 144 -12.42 -21.77 -36.57
C GLY A 144 -12.14 -21.64 -38.07
N GLU A 145 -11.91 -20.43 -38.56
CA GLU A 145 -11.51 -20.18 -39.93
C GLU A 145 -9.97 -19.97 -39.99
N PRO A 146 -9.26 -20.59 -40.95
CA PRO A 146 -7.83 -20.38 -41.12
C PRO A 146 -7.54 -18.92 -41.47
N ILE A 147 -6.57 -18.31 -40.80
CA ILE A 147 -6.12 -16.96 -41.10
C ILE A 147 -5.25 -17.04 -42.37
N GLU A 148 -5.81 -16.66 -43.51
CA GLU A 148 -5.03 -16.44 -44.70
C GLU A 148 -4.22 -15.14 -44.54
N LEU A 149 -2.92 -15.25 -44.34
CA LEU A 149 -1.98 -14.14 -44.43
C LEU A 149 -1.94 -13.67 -45.87
N LYS A 150 -2.79 -12.71 -46.21
CA LYS A 150 -2.66 -11.96 -47.44
C LYS A 150 -1.38 -11.13 -47.34
N GLU A 151 -0.46 -11.30 -48.31
CA GLU A 151 0.68 -10.41 -48.41
C GLU A 151 0.11 -8.97 -48.48
N ALA A 152 0.59 -8.11 -47.59
CA ALA A 152 0.16 -6.71 -47.56
C ALA A 152 0.43 -6.09 -48.92
N THR A 153 -0.53 -5.36 -49.43
CA THR A 153 -0.37 -4.64 -50.69
C THR A 153 0.75 -3.61 -50.57
N LYS A 154 1.35 -3.22 -51.66
CA LYS A 154 2.43 -2.21 -51.65
C LYS A 154 2.00 -0.92 -50.96
N GLU A 155 0.73 -0.52 -51.12
CA GLU A 155 0.16 0.67 -50.49
C GLU A 155 0.11 0.49 -48.96
N GLU A 156 -0.31 -0.67 -48.46
CA GLU A 156 -0.35 -0.98 -47.00
C GLU A 156 1.07 -1.07 -46.42
N GLN A 157 2.05 -1.55 -47.18
CA GLN A 157 3.45 -1.58 -46.78
C GLN A 157 4.03 -0.16 -46.63
N GLU A 158 3.76 0.72 -47.61
CA GLU A 158 4.19 2.11 -47.59
C GLU A 158 3.52 2.93 -46.47
N GLU A 159 2.25 2.65 -46.14
CA GLU A 159 1.58 3.27 -45.00
C GLU A 159 2.18 2.80 -43.66
N MET A 160 2.51 1.52 -43.54
CA MET A 160 3.14 0.96 -42.34
C MET A 160 4.57 1.51 -42.14
N GLU A 161 5.35 1.68 -43.21
CA GLU A 161 6.68 2.30 -43.15
C GLU A 161 6.60 3.77 -42.68
N LYS A 162 5.66 4.56 -43.22
CA LYS A 162 5.43 5.94 -42.80
C LYS A 162 5.00 6.04 -41.34
N MET A 163 4.18 5.09 -40.87
CA MET A 163 3.75 5.06 -39.48
C MET A 163 4.94 4.71 -38.56
N LEU A 164 5.80 3.78 -38.95
CA LEU A 164 7.01 3.42 -38.21
C LEU A 164 8.03 4.57 -38.16
N GLU A 165 8.18 5.34 -39.24
CA GLU A 165 9.02 6.54 -39.24
C GLU A 165 8.48 7.62 -38.28
N SER A 166 7.19 7.87 -38.29
CA SER A 166 6.56 8.84 -37.38
C SER A 166 6.70 8.43 -35.91
N PHE A 167 6.68 7.14 -35.58
CA PHE A 167 6.94 6.65 -34.23
C PHE A 167 8.40 6.85 -33.82
N LYS A 168 9.36 6.65 -34.72
CA LYS A 168 10.78 6.90 -34.42
C LYS A 168 11.06 8.38 -34.16
N GLU A 169 10.46 9.28 -34.94
CA GLU A 169 10.58 10.72 -34.71
C GLU A 169 10.00 11.15 -33.35
N MET A 170 8.87 10.55 -32.92
CA MET A 170 8.31 10.79 -31.60
C MET A 170 9.15 10.25 -30.44
N GLU A 171 9.86 9.14 -30.64
CA GLU A 171 10.79 8.61 -29.60
C GLU A 171 12.05 9.47 -29.46
N GLU A 172 12.54 10.09 -30.52
CA GLU A 172 13.68 11.02 -30.46
C GLU A 172 13.36 12.33 -29.73
N ASP A 173 12.11 12.81 -29.81
CA ASP A 173 11.64 14.02 -29.13
C ASP A 173 11.37 13.83 -27.62
N ILE A 174 11.31 12.58 -27.12
CA ILE A 174 11.06 12.27 -25.69
C ILE A 174 12.37 12.16 -24.86
N ASN A 175 13.53 12.09 -25.53
CA ASN A 175 14.84 12.01 -24.86
C ASN A 175 15.50 13.38 -24.64
N TRP A 176 14.83 14.26 -23.85
CA TRP A 176 15.42 15.46 -23.24
C TRP A 176 15.18 15.48 -21.74
#